data_7831e028b9557674b2434a9e8aa7cddb
#
_entry.id   7831e028b9557674b2434a9e8aa7cddb
#
_cell.length_a   1.000
_cell.length_b   1.000
_cell.length_c   1.000
_cell.angle_alpha   90.00
_cell.angle_beta   90.00
_cell.angle_gamma   90.00
#
_symmetry.space_group_name_H-M   'P 1'
#
loop_
_entity.id
_entity.type
_entity.pdbx_description
1 polymer ?
#
loop_
_entity_poly.entity_id
_entity_poly.type
_entity_poly.pdbx_seq_one_letter_code
_entity_poly.pdbx_strand_id
1 'polypeptide(L)'
;MKQILLTLLLAVLFTTARAQYFPIDTARLNNAYEALLLNPQSYDRQMEFFEAFPNNWYEYYGTYRYCDKKDYDLSMYDVASEHVQALENCTVINDTLFSNRLIALSVGAAIDADAPNYLLMLLHSFMNRKSEVLVYSLSKIAKGHQMQFWQFYWSCITDSDDKRGEFKKLYGKYRRKYPEMMKRMAVAFENFHNGVDFISTFNNVMKGR
;
A
#
# COMPACT_ATOMS: atom_id res chain seq x y z
N MET A 1 -21.73 0.94 -42.84
CA MET A 1 -20.28 0.74 -42.70
C MET A 1 -19.63 1.64 -41.64
N LYS A 2 -19.85 2.98 -41.60
CA LYS A 2 -19.24 3.89 -40.61
C LYS A 2 -19.59 3.54 -39.16
N GLN A 3 -20.83 3.11 -38.88
CA GLN A 3 -21.24 2.74 -37.48
C GLN A 3 -20.59 1.44 -37.01
N ILE A 4 -20.40 0.46 -37.86
CA ILE A 4 -19.73 -0.82 -37.52
C ILE A 4 -18.25 -0.57 -37.20
N LEU A 5 -17.61 0.34 -37.97
CA LEU A 5 -16.21 0.70 -37.72
C LEU A 5 -16.01 1.41 -36.38
N LEU A 6 -16.97 2.29 -35.99
CA LEU A 6 -16.93 3.01 -34.72
C LEU A 6 -17.15 2.06 -33.52
N THR A 7 -18.02 1.08 -33.66
CA THR A 7 -18.29 0.07 -32.61
C THR A 7 -17.09 -0.86 -32.42
N LEU A 8 -16.42 -1.25 -33.51
CA LEU A 8 -15.18 -2.02 -33.44
C LEU A 8 -14.02 -1.23 -32.82
N LEU A 9 -13.89 0.06 -33.11
CA LEU A 9 -12.87 0.92 -32.53
C LEU A 9 -13.10 1.13 -31.02
N LEU A 10 -14.34 1.31 -30.59
CA LEU A 10 -14.72 1.39 -29.18
C LEU A 10 -14.47 0.04 -28.44
N ALA A 11 -14.77 -1.10 -29.07
CA ALA A 11 -14.52 -2.42 -28.48
C ALA A 11 -13.02 -2.67 -28.25
N VAL A 12 -12.15 -2.23 -29.16
CA VAL A 12 -10.68 -2.36 -29.00
C VAL A 12 -10.15 -1.47 -27.88
N LEU A 13 -10.76 -0.30 -27.64
CA LEU A 13 -10.37 0.61 -26.55
C LEU A 13 -10.76 0.06 -25.16
N PHE A 14 -11.80 -0.78 -25.07
CA PHE A 14 -12.23 -1.38 -23.78
C PHE A 14 -11.47 -2.67 -23.42
N THR A 15 -10.74 -3.29 -24.34
CA THR A 15 -10.04 -4.57 -24.06
C THR A 15 -8.65 -4.40 -23.45
N THR A 16 -8.13 -3.18 -23.29
CA THR A 16 -6.75 -2.92 -22.84
C THR A 16 -6.62 -2.29 -21.47
N ALA A 17 -7.70 -2.08 -20.72
CA ALA A 17 -7.62 -1.65 -19.33
C ALA A 17 -7.39 -2.84 -18.38
N ARG A 18 -6.47 -3.74 -18.70
CA ARG A 18 -5.83 -4.56 -17.68
C ARG A 18 -4.94 -3.62 -16.87
N ALA A 19 -5.15 -3.56 -15.57
CA ALA A 19 -4.21 -2.90 -14.69
C ALA A 19 -2.81 -3.44 -15.03
N GLN A 20 -2.01 -2.61 -15.68
CA GLN A 20 -0.67 -2.99 -16.12
C GLN A 20 0.20 -2.90 -14.87
N TYR A 21 0.43 -4.03 -14.19
CA TYR A 21 1.40 -4.12 -13.12
C TYR A 21 2.78 -3.91 -13.75
N PHE A 22 3.43 -2.82 -13.40
CA PHE A 22 4.79 -2.56 -13.86
C PHE A 22 5.74 -3.26 -12.87
N PRO A 23 6.44 -4.32 -13.30
CA PRO A 23 7.50 -4.87 -12.47
C PRO A 23 8.59 -3.81 -12.34
N ILE A 24 9.11 -3.64 -11.12
CA ILE A 24 10.32 -2.88 -10.91
C ILE A 24 11.53 -3.68 -11.43
N ASP A 25 12.70 -3.06 -11.45
CA ASP A 25 13.96 -3.76 -11.67
C ASP A 25 14.28 -4.65 -10.45
N THR A 26 13.82 -5.91 -10.49
CA THR A 26 13.99 -6.88 -9.41
C THR A 26 15.46 -7.26 -9.20
N ALA A 27 16.29 -7.23 -10.25
CA ALA A 27 17.72 -7.46 -10.13
C ALA A 27 18.40 -6.32 -9.34
N ARG A 28 18.04 -5.07 -9.62
CA ARG A 28 18.50 -3.90 -8.83
C ARG A 28 18.08 -4.02 -7.37
N LEU A 29 16.81 -4.40 -7.11
CA LEU A 29 16.30 -4.56 -5.75
C LEU A 29 17.07 -5.64 -4.99
N ASN A 30 17.27 -6.81 -5.61
CA ASN A 30 18.01 -7.91 -4.99
C ASN A 30 19.47 -7.53 -4.68
N ASN A 31 20.16 -6.92 -5.65
CA ASN A 31 21.54 -6.47 -5.46
C ASN A 31 21.66 -5.43 -4.32
N ALA A 32 20.70 -4.50 -4.23
CA ALA A 32 20.66 -3.51 -3.17
C ALA A 32 20.38 -4.15 -1.80
N TYR A 33 19.51 -5.16 -1.75
CA TYR A 33 19.22 -5.92 -0.54
C TYR A 33 20.45 -6.70 -0.06
N GLU A 34 21.13 -7.44 -0.95
CA GLU A 34 22.35 -8.17 -0.61
C GLU A 34 23.46 -7.23 -0.10
N ALA A 35 23.63 -6.08 -0.76
CA ALA A 35 24.60 -5.07 -0.34
C ALA A 35 24.24 -4.46 1.03
N LEU A 36 22.94 -4.28 1.33
CA LEU A 36 22.46 -3.84 2.64
C LEU A 36 22.76 -4.88 3.72
N LEU A 37 22.54 -6.17 3.45
CA LEU A 37 22.84 -7.24 4.41
C LEU A 37 24.32 -7.29 4.81
N LEU A 38 25.22 -7.01 3.86
CA LEU A 38 26.67 -6.96 4.13
C LEU A 38 27.08 -5.74 4.98
N ASN A 39 26.35 -4.63 4.88
CA ASN A 39 26.66 -3.43 5.66
C ASN A 39 25.37 -2.67 6.05
N PRO A 40 24.60 -3.21 7.01
CA PRO A 40 23.26 -2.70 7.36
C PRO A 40 23.25 -1.30 8.00
N GLN A 41 24.40 -0.82 8.51
CA GLN A 41 24.51 0.51 9.10
C GLN A 41 24.98 1.58 8.10
N SER A 42 25.32 1.20 6.87
CA SER A 42 25.73 2.14 5.83
C SER A 42 24.58 3.01 5.38
N TYR A 43 24.78 4.34 5.44
CA TYR A 43 23.82 5.30 4.90
C TYR A 43 23.53 5.02 3.42
N ASP A 44 24.56 4.87 2.61
CA ASP A 44 24.42 4.67 1.16
C ASP A 44 23.68 3.37 0.83
N ARG A 45 23.94 2.28 1.57
CA ARG A 45 23.26 0.99 1.34
C ARG A 45 21.78 1.02 1.74
N GLN A 46 21.45 1.69 2.85
CA GLN A 46 20.06 1.89 3.24
C GLN A 46 19.32 2.77 2.21
N MET A 47 19.93 3.83 1.72
CA MET A 47 19.35 4.69 0.69
C MET A 47 19.18 3.94 -0.64
N GLU A 48 20.21 3.20 -1.09
CA GLU A 48 20.17 2.41 -2.32
C GLU A 48 19.02 1.39 -2.29
N PHE A 49 18.88 0.67 -1.17
CA PHE A 49 17.78 -0.28 -1.00
C PHE A 49 16.42 0.42 -0.97
N PHE A 50 16.28 1.52 -0.20
CA PHE A 50 15.05 2.30 -0.15
C PHE A 50 14.63 2.82 -1.53
N GLU A 51 15.58 3.25 -2.36
CA GLU A 51 15.32 3.72 -3.73
C GLU A 51 14.98 2.60 -4.71
N ALA A 52 15.55 1.40 -4.49
CA ALA A 52 15.25 0.21 -5.30
C ALA A 52 13.90 -0.44 -4.92
N PHE A 53 13.42 -0.23 -3.68
CA PHE A 53 12.16 -0.77 -3.20
C PHE A 53 10.96 -0.16 -3.95
N PRO A 54 9.84 -0.88 -4.15
CA PRO A 54 8.65 -0.37 -4.81
C PRO A 54 8.19 1.01 -4.31
N ASN A 55 7.72 1.88 -5.22
CA ASN A 55 7.33 3.25 -4.90
C ASN A 55 5.83 3.40 -4.63
N ASN A 56 5.02 2.43 -5.05
CA ASN A 56 3.58 2.45 -4.94
C ASN A 56 3.00 1.03 -4.89
N TRP A 57 1.69 0.93 -4.64
CA TRP A 57 1.01 -0.36 -4.54
C TRP A 57 1.15 -1.24 -5.78
N TYR A 58 1.05 -0.68 -6.98
CA TYR A 58 1.10 -1.47 -8.22
C TYR A 58 2.46 -2.11 -8.45
N GLU A 59 3.53 -1.37 -8.14
CA GLU A 59 4.89 -1.88 -8.17
C GLU A 59 5.11 -2.94 -7.09
N TYR A 60 4.65 -2.67 -5.86
CA TYR A 60 4.74 -3.61 -4.74
C TYR A 60 4.03 -4.91 -5.05
N TYR A 61 2.79 -4.83 -5.48
CA TYR A 61 2.00 -6.00 -5.85
C TYR A 61 2.61 -6.74 -7.04
N GLY A 62 3.07 -6.02 -8.08
CA GLY A 62 3.75 -6.61 -9.23
C GLY A 62 5.03 -7.36 -8.87
N THR A 63 5.74 -6.90 -7.82
CA THR A 63 6.99 -7.50 -7.34
C THR A 63 6.75 -8.72 -6.45
N TYR A 64 5.78 -8.65 -5.52
CA TYR A 64 5.62 -9.62 -4.43
C TYR A 64 4.32 -10.43 -4.48
N ARG A 65 3.51 -10.29 -5.54
CA ARG A 65 2.27 -11.08 -5.66
C ARG A 65 2.57 -12.57 -5.72
N TYR A 66 1.69 -13.37 -5.16
CA TYR A 66 1.70 -14.80 -5.40
C TYR A 66 1.47 -15.09 -6.89
N CYS A 67 2.28 -15.94 -7.49
CA CYS A 67 2.17 -16.38 -8.88
C CYS A 67 2.08 -17.89 -8.97
N ASP A 68 1.27 -18.39 -9.88
CA ASP A 68 1.31 -19.81 -10.25
C ASP A 68 2.67 -20.17 -10.89
N LYS A 69 3.05 -21.46 -10.83
CA LYS A 69 4.36 -22.00 -11.24
C LYS A 69 4.90 -21.51 -12.60
N LYS A 70 4.04 -21.01 -13.50
CA LYS A 70 4.47 -20.53 -14.83
C LYS A 70 5.11 -19.14 -14.79
N ASP A 71 4.75 -18.32 -13.82
CA ASP A 71 5.22 -16.93 -13.65
C ASP A 71 6.06 -16.75 -12.39
N TYR A 72 6.42 -17.87 -11.70
CA TYR A 72 7.12 -17.88 -10.43
C TYR A 72 8.50 -17.20 -10.51
N ASP A 73 9.21 -17.38 -11.62
CA ASP A 73 10.55 -16.78 -11.85
C ASP A 73 10.53 -15.24 -11.90
N LEU A 74 9.34 -14.64 -12.01
CA LEU A 74 9.17 -13.17 -12.10
C LEU A 74 8.73 -12.53 -10.79
N SER A 75 8.38 -13.33 -9.77
CA SER A 75 7.89 -12.84 -8.47
C SER A 75 8.94 -13.02 -7.38
N MET A 76 9.06 -12.02 -6.53
CA MET A 76 9.88 -12.06 -5.31
C MET A 76 9.04 -12.40 -4.07
N TYR A 77 7.96 -13.19 -4.23
CA TYR A 77 7.01 -13.51 -3.16
C TYR A 77 7.69 -14.11 -1.92
N ASP A 78 8.60 -15.07 -2.12
CA ASP A 78 9.26 -15.81 -1.02
C ASP A 78 10.16 -14.92 -0.14
N VAL A 79 10.66 -13.81 -0.66
CA VAL A 79 11.55 -12.87 0.06
C VAL A 79 10.83 -11.58 0.49
N ALA A 80 9.50 -11.50 0.31
CA ALA A 80 8.72 -10.31 0.61
C ALA A 80 8.84 -9.88 2.07
N SER A 81 8.78 -10.85 3.01
CA SER A 81 8.90 -10.58 4.45
C SER A 81 10.25 -9.99 4.81
N GLU A 82 11.34 -10.53 4.25
CA GLU A 82 12.70 -10.07 4.52
C GLU A 82 12.95 -8.68 3.97
N HIS A 83 12.48 -8.40 2.76
CA HIS A 83 12.58 -7.08 2.16
C HIS A 83 11.78 -6.01 2.93
N VAL A 84 10.57 -6.34 3.39
CA VAL A 84 9.76 -5.42 4.21
C VAL A 84 10.42 -5.18 5.57
N GLN A 85 10.98 -6.22 6.19
CA GLN A 85 11.73 -6.09 7.44
C GLN A 85 13.00 -5.26 7.25
N ALA A 86 13.73 -5.46 6.15
CA ALA A 86 14.90 -4.65 5.82
C ALA A 86 14.53 -3.17 5.64
N LEU A 87 13.39 -2.90 4.97
CA LEU A 87 12.86 -1.55 4.82
C LEU A 87 12.54 -0.92 6.20
N GLU A 88 11.92 -1.67 7.10
CA GLU A 88 11.63 -1.19 8.47
C GLU A 88 12.90 -0.81 9.23
N ASN A 89 13.99 -1.55 9.01
CA ASN A 89 15.27 -1.36 9.67
C ASN A 89 16.12 -0.23 9.06
N CYS A 90 15.69 0.39 7.97
CA CYS A 90 16.37 1.55 7.39
C CYS A 90 16.17 2.79 8.27
N THR A 91 17.14 3.09 9.12
CA THR A 91 17.07 4.18 10.12
C THR A 91 17.55 5.54 9.60
N VAL A 92 18.25 5.57 8.48
CA VAL A 92 18.78 6.81 7.88
C VAL A 92 17.72 7.54 7.05
N ILE A 93 16.63 6.89 6.70
CA ILE A 93 15.57 7.47 5.88
C ILE A 93 14.78 8.50 6.71
N ASN A 94 14.66 9.71 6.18
CA ASN A 94 13.87 10.76 6.82
C ASN A 94 12.42 10.29 7.01
N ASP A 95 11.85 10.52 8.22
CA ASP A 95 10.49 10.08 8.60
C ASP A 95 9.41 10.54 7.61
N THR A 96 9.53 11.74 7.03
CA THR A 96 8.58 12.26 6.05
C THR A 96 8.67 11.50 4.73
N LEU A 97 9.89 11.22 4.26
CA LEU A 97 10.12 10.46 3.03
C LEU A 97 9.61 9.03 3.19
N PHE A 98 9.91 8.40 4.33
CA PHE A 98 9.43 7.07 4.67
C PHE A 98 7.90 7.02 4.75
N SER A 99 7.29 8.01 5.44
CA SER A 99 5.83 8.17 5.54
C SER A 99 5.16 8.28 4.16
N ASN A 100 5.71 9.11 3.28
CA ASN A 100 5.17 9.28 1.92
C ASN A 100 5.24 7.96 1.12
N ARG A 101 6.32 7.18 1.28
CA ARG A 101 6.45 5.86 0.66
C ARG A 101 5.39 4.89 1.20
N LEU A 102 5.21 4.80 2.51
CA LEU A 102 4.18 3.93 3.11
C LEU A 102 2.76 4.31 2.65
N ILE A 103 2.47 5.61 2.57
CA ILE A 103 1.18 6.08 2.04
C ILE A 103 0.99 5.64 0.59
N ALA A 104 2.00 5.82 -0.27
CA ALA A 104 1.92 5.45 -1.68
C ALA A 104 1.77 3.93 -1.88
N LEU A 105 2.42 3.12 -1.04
CA LEU A 105 2.27 1.67 -1.01
C LEU A 105 0.89 1.22 -0.53
N SER A 106 0.21 2.02 0.30
CA SER A 106 -1.07 1.68 0.91
C SER A 106 -2.29 2.14 0.09
N VAL A 107 -2.11 3.13 -0.79
CA VAL A 107 -3.21 3.66 -1.63
C VAL A 107 -3.56 2.66 -2.72
N GLY A 108 -4.79 2.15 -2.69
CA GLY A 108 -5.28 1.12 -3.61
C GLY A 108 -4.89 -0.30 -3.22
N ALA A 109 -4.20 -0.48 -2.09
CA ALA A 109 -3.82 -1.80 -1.59
C ALA A 109 -5.03 -2.62 -1.13
N ALA A 110 -4.93 -3.94 -1.35
CA ALA A 110 -5.91 -4.93 -0.90
C ALA A 110 -5.18 -6.17 -0.36
N ILE A 111 -5.81 -6.86 0.59
CA ILE A 111 -5.28 -8.10 1.14
C ILE A 111 -5.80 -9.26 0.30
N ASP A 112 -4.89 -9.95 -0.37
CA ASP A 112 -5.18 -11.13 -1.19
C ASP A 112 -4.20 -12.29 -0.92
N ALA A 113 -3.06 -11.99 -0.27
CA ALA A 113 -2.02 -12.95 0.08
C ALA A 113 -1.14 -12.42 1.24
N ASP A 114 0.02 -13.04 1.48
CA ASP A 114 0.89 -12.70 2.62
C ASP A 114 1.65 -11.37 2.47
N ALA A 115 2.09 -11.04 1.24
CA ALA A 115 2.88 -9.83 1.02
C ALA A 115 2.17 -8.53 1.46
N PRO A 116 0.87 -8.31 1.17
CA PRO A 116 0.12 -7.18 1.73
C PRO A 116 0.09 -7.16 3.26
N ASN A 117 0.07 -8.33 3.92
CA ASN A 117 0.08 -8.41 5.38
C ASN A 117 1.41 -7.91 5.97
N TYR A 118 2.56 -8.23 5.34
CA TYR A 118 3.86 -7.69 5.80
C TYR A 118 3.91 -6.17 5.70
N LEU A 119 3.41 -5.61 4.58
CA LEU A 119 3.29 -4.17 4.42
C LEU A 119 2.39 -3.53 5.48
N LEU A 120 1.27 -4.18 5.79
CA LEU A 120 0.33 -3.70 6.79
C LEU A 120 0.94 -3.72 8.20
N MET A 121 1.69 -4.77 8.55
CA MET A 121 2.43 -4.83 9.81
C MET A 121 3.46 -3.69 9.93
N LEU A 122 4.22 -3.42 8.87
CA LEU A 122 5.14 -2.28 8.81
C LEU A 122 4.41 -0.95 8.99
N LEU A 123 3.26 -0.78 8.34
CA LEU A 123 2.45 0.42 8.43
C LEU A 123 1.94 0.66 9.87
N HIS A 124 1.44 -0.37 10.56
CA HIS A 124 1.03 -0.31 11.96
C HIS A 124 2.22 -0.01 12.88
N SER A 125 3.36 -0.66 12.68
CA SER A 125 4.59 -0.39 13.43
C SER A 125 5.01 1.08 13.29
N PHE A 126 5.02 1.61 12.07
CA PHE A 126 5.35 3.01 11.82
C PHE A 126 4.31 3.96 12.42
N MET A 127 3.01 3.69 12.27
CA MET A 127 1.94 4.47 12.90
C MET A 127 2.11 4.56 14.42
N ASN A 128 2.46 3.47 15.07
CA ASN A 128 2.68 3.45 16.53
C ASN A 128 3.86 4.33 16.95
N ARG A 129 4.94 4.34 16.17
CA ARG A 129 6.17 5.10 16.50
C ARG A 129 6.10 6.56 16.04
N LYS A 130 5.51 6.83 14.87
CA LYS A 130 5.62 8.11 14.13
C LYS A 130 4.26 8.63 13.64
N SER A 131 3.17 8.41 14.40
CA SER A 131 1.81 8.77 13.98
C SER A 131 1.67 10.24 13.56
N GLU A 132 2.41 11.17 14.18
CA GLU A 132 2.30 12.60 13.84
C GLU A 132 2.77 12.89 12.42
N VAL A 133 3.90 12.31 12.03
CA VAL A 133 4.46 12.48 10.69
C VAL A 133 3.56 11.81 9.65
N LEU A 134 3.13 10.56 9.91
CA LEU A 134 2.28 9.81 8.99
C LEU A 134 0.92 10.50 8.77
N VAL A 135 0.24 10.91 9.85
CA VAL A 135 -1.05 11.61 9.78
C VAL A 135 -0.90 12.99 9.12
N TYR A 136 0.21 13.71 9.37
CA TYR A 136 0.50 14.96 8.68
C TYR A 136 0.68 14.75 7.18
N SER A 137 1.51 13.80 6.75
CA SER A 137 1.71 13.46 5.33
C SER A 137 0.41 13.03 4.68
N LEU A 138 -0.37 12.18 5.33
CA LEU A 138 -1.69 11.74 4.86
C LEU A 138 -2.67 12.92 4.69
N SER A 139 -2.60 13.95 5.54
CA SER A 139 -3.45 15.12 5.42
C SER A 139 -3.22 15.94 4.14
N LYS A 140 -2.08 15.74 3.45
CA LYS A 140 -1.68 16.48 2.24
C LYS A 140 -2.12 15.82 0.94
N ILE A 141 -2.56 14.56 0.97
CA ILE A 141 -2.99 13.84 -0.23
C ILE A 141 -4.49 14.01 -0.51
N ALA A 142 -4.93 13.61 -1.71
CA ALA A 142 -6.32 13.69 -2.12
C ALA A 142 -7.26 12.89 -1.19
N LYS A 143 -8.49 13.39 -1.01
CA LYS A 143 -9.49 12.79 -0.10
C LYS A 143 -9.80 11.32 -0.42
N GLY A 144 -9.86 10.96 -1.70
CA GLY A 144 -10.03 9.57 -2.14
C GLY A 144 -8.89 8.66 -1.72
N HIS A 145 -7.64 9.13 -1.85
CA HIS A 145 -6.46 8.39 -1.42
C HIS A 145 -6.40 8.26 0.12
N GLN A 146 -6.84 9.27 0.87
CA GLN A 146 -6.97 9.15 2.33
C GLN A 146 -7.95 8.05 2.72
N MET A 147 -9.08 7.92 2.00
CA MET A 147 -10.05 6.85 2.23
C MET A 147 -9.43 5.48 1.94
N GLN A 148 -8.77 5.31 0.79
CA GLN A 148 -8.11 4.06 0.41
C GLN A 148 -7.03 3.64 1.41
N PHE A 149 -6.23 4.60 1.87
CA PHE A 149 -5.23 4.37 2.92
C PHE A 149 -5.89 3.82 4.20
N TRP A 150 -6.95 4.46 4.71
CA TRP A 150 -7.63 4.02 5.92
C TRP A 150 -8.33 2.67 5.75
N GLN A 151 -8.84 2.38 4.57
CA GLN A 151 -9.42 1.08 4.25
C GLN A 151 -8.38 -0.02 4.34
N PHE A 152 -7.21 0.19 3.74
CA PHE A 152 -6.10 -0.75 3.88
C PHE A 152 -5.61 -0.86 5.32
N TYR A 153 -5.45 0.26 6.01
CA TYR A 153 -4.99 0.29 7.40
C TYR A 153 -5.87 -0.56 8.34
N TRP A 154 -7.18 -0.53 8.14
CA TRP A 154 -8.12 -1.30 8.96
C TRP A 154 -8.38 -2.72 8.46
N SER A 155 -7.87 -3.12 7.31
CA SER A 155 -8.15 -4.44 6.68
C SER A 155 -7.40 -5.61 7.32
N CYS A 156 -6.61 -5.40 8.36
CA CYS A 156 -5.88 -6.46 9.08
C CYS A 156 -6.83 -7.54 9.63
N ILE A 157 -6.44 -8.80 9.49
CA ILE A 157 -7.24 -9.99 9.86
C ILE A 157 -7.32 -10.21 11.38
N THR A 158 -6.48 -9.55 12.18
CA THR A 158 -6.42 -9.73 13.63
C THR A 158 -7.52 -8.97 14.38
N ASP A 159 -7.84 -9.49 15.55
CA ASP A 159 -9.03 -9.30 16.37
C ASP A 159 -9.47 -7.86 16.68
N SER A 160 -10.76 -7.73 16.98
CA SER A 160 -11.55 -6.50 17.00
C SER A 160 -11.31 -5.55 18.17
N ASP A 161 -10.83 -6.03 19.34
CA ASP A 161 -10.76 -5.20 20.54
C ASP A 161 -9.54 -4.28 20.56
N ASP A 162 -8.39 -4.75 20.13
CA ASP A 162 -7.19 -3.92 19.97
C ASP A 162 -7.38 -2.83 18.92
N LYS A 163 -8.10 -3.11 17.85
CA LYS A 163 -8.42 -2.13 16.79
C LYS A 163 -9.33 -1.01 17.29
N ARG A 164 -10.32 -1.33 18.12
CA ARG A 164 -11.19 -0.31 18.72
C ARG A 164 -10.41 0.62 19.65
N GLY A 165 -9.47 0.07 20.40
CA GLY A 165 -8.54 0.84 21.24
C GLY A 165 -7.68 1.78 20.42
N GLU A 166 -7.08 1.26 19.34
CA GLU A 166 -6.26 2.04 18.41
C GLU A 166 -7.07 3.12 17.69
N PHE A 167 -8.28 2.78 17.20
CA PHE A 167 -9.19 3.75 16.61
C PHE A 167 -9.50 4.91 17.55
N LYS A 168 -9.90 4.62 18.80
CA LYS A 168 -10.21 5.65 19.82
C LYS A 168 -9.00 6.55 20.08
N LYS A 169 -7.81 5.97 20.16
CA LYS A 169 -6.54 6.70 20.38
C LYS A 169 -6.26 7.66 19.21
N LEU A 170 -6.28 7.17 17.97
CA LEU A 170 -5.99 7.98 16.78
C LEU A 170 -7.07 9.05 16.57
N TYR A 171 -8.34 8.67 16.65
CA TYR A 171 -9.47 9.61 16.51
C TYR A 171 -9.43 10.70 17.59
N GLY A 172 -9.25 10.33 18.83
CA GLY A 172 -9.14 11.27 19.95
C GLY A 172 -8.00 12.27 19.76
N LYS A 173 -6.81 11.77 19.33
CA LYS A 173 -5.60 12.58 19.14
C LYS A 173 -5.75 13.59 18.00
N TYR A 174 -6.36 13.19 16.87
CA TYR A 174 -6.27 13.96 15.62
C TYR A 174 -7.56 14.65 15.18
N ARG A 175 -8.74 14.33 15.73
CA ARG A 175 -10.05 14.86 15.26
C ARG A 175 -10.16 16.38 15.29
N ARG A 176 -9.49 17.06 16.24
CA ARG A 176 -9.52 18.53 16.31
C ARG A 176 -8.67 19.18 15.22
N LYS A 177 -7.54 18.56 14.88
CA LYS A 177 -6.59 19.10 13.90
C LYS A 177 -6.96 18.75 12.46
N TYR A 178 -7.53 17.55 12.24
CA TYR A 178 -7.87 17.01 10.92
C TYR A 178 -9.29 16.41 10.88
N PRO A 179 -10.35 17.19 11.16
CA PRO A 179 -11.70 16.68 11.39
C PRO A 179 -12.24 15.87 10.20
N GLU A 180 -12.08 16.36 8.97
CA GLU A 180 -12.60 15.70 7.78
C GLU A 180 -11.83 14.42 7.41
N MET A 181 -10.53 14.38 7.67
CA MET A 181 -9.75 13.15 7.48
C MET A 181 -10.12 12.09 8.54
N MET A 182 -10.33 12.49 9.78
CA MET A 182 -10.75 11.56 10.84
C MET A 182 -12.18 11.04 10.63
N LYS A 183 -13.07 11.81 10.01
CA LYS A 183 -14.37 11.28 9.56
C LYS A 183 -14.18 10.17 8.53
N ARG A 184 -13.28 10.34 7.55
CA ARG A 184 -12.96 9.28 6.56
C ARG A 184 -12.36 8.04 7.23
N MET A 185 -11.48 8.25 8.21
CA MET A 185 -10.94 7.15 9.01
C MET A 185 -12.07 6.39 9.74
N ALA A 186 -13.03 7.09 10.33
CA ALA A 186 -14.16 6.48 11.02
C ALA A 186 -15.04 5.67 10.07
N VAL A 187 -15.37 6.21 8.89
CA VAL A 187 -16.14 5.49 7.85
C VAL A 187 -15.40 4.24 7.39
N ALA A 188 -14.08 4.32 7.17
CA ALA A 188 -13.29 3.15 6.79
C ALA A 188 -13.29 2.07 7.89
N PHE A 189 -13.18 2.48 9.15
CA PHE A 189 -13.24 1.57 10.30
C PHE A 189 -14.60 0.90 10.45
N GLU A 190 -15.69 1.65 10.33
CA GLU A 190 -17.06 1.12 10.41
C GLU A 190 -17.35 0.13 9.27
N ASN A 191 -16.92 0.44 8.05
CA ASN A 191 -17.09 -0.44 6.90
C ASN A 191 -16.39 -1.78 7.12
N PHE A 192 -15.18 -1.76 7.67
CA PHE A 192 -14.46 -2.98 8.01
C PHE A 192 -15.20 -3.78 9.10
N HIS A 193 -15.65 -3.11 10.16
CA HIS A 193 -16.27 -3.73 11.31
C HIS A 193 -17.66 -4.34 10.99
N ASN A 194 -18.39 -3.76 10.05
CA ASN A 194 -19.71 -4.23 9.60
C ASN A 194 -19.64 -5.27 8.47
N GLY A 195 -18.44 -5.75 8.12
CA GLY A 195 -18.25 -6.75 7.08
C GLY A 195 -18.58 -6.26 5.67
N VAL A 196 -18.58 -4.94 5.45
CA VAL A 196 -18.73 -4.38 4.10
C VAL A 196 -17.43 -4.62 3.35
N ASP A 197 -17.46 -5.62 2.47
CA ASP A 197 -16.31 -5.96 1.63
C ASP A 197 -15.92 -4.74 0.76
N PHE A 198 -14.71 -4.26 0.99
CA PHE A 198 -14.14 -3.12 0.26
C PHE A 198 -14.12 -3.36 -1.26
N ILE A 199 -13.85 -4.59 -1.70
CA ILE A 199 -13.80 -4.95 -3.12
C ILE A 199 -15.17 -4.72 -3.78
N SER A 200 -16.27 -5.05 -3.10
CA SER A 200 -17.61 -4.81 -3.61
C SER A 200 -17.94 -3.32 -3.70
N THR A 201 -17.53 -2.54 -2.71
CA THR A 201 -17.77 -1.08 -2.66
C THR A 201 -16.94 -0.36 -3.71
N PHE A 202 -15.67 -0.71 -3.90
CA PHE A 202 -14.80 -0.15 -4.93
C PHE A 202 -15.32 -0.46 -6.33
N ASN A 203 -15.72 -1.71 -6.61
CA ASN A 203 -16.29 -2.10 -7.89
C ASN A 203 -17.61 -1.40 -8.20
N ASN A 204 -18.42 -1.08 -7.19
CA ASN A 204 -19.69 -0.34 -7.37
C ASN A 204 -19.44 1.15 -7.66
N VAL A 205 -18.45 1.77 -7.02
CA VAL A 205 -18.05 3.17 -7.31
C VAL A 205 -17.46 3.30 -8.71
N MET A 206 -16.68 2.31 -9.16
CA MET A 206 -16.07 2.32 -10.50
C MET A 206 -17.04 1.99 -11.62
N LYS A 207 -18.13 1.25 -11.34
CA LYS A 207 -19.22 0.96 -12.32
C LYS A 207 -20.22 2.11 -12.50
N GLY A 208 -20.23 3.06 -11.59
CA GLY A 208 -21.15 4.23 -11.60
C GLY A 208 -20.57 5.49 -12.25
N ARG A 209 -19.46 5.40 -12.98
CA ARG A 209 -18.85 6.48 -13.75
C ARG A 209 -18.85 6.22 -15.24
#